data_5e2539a9724bf16c68ea97356510cd48
#
_entry.id   5e2539a9724bf16c68ea97356510cd48
#
_cell.length_a   1.000
_cell.length_b   1.000
_cell.length_c   1.000
_cell.angle_alpha   90.00
_cell.angle_beta   90.00
_cell.angle_gamma   90.00
#
_symmetry.space_group_name_H-M   'P 1'
#
loop_
_entity.id
_entity.type
_entity.pdbx_description
1 polymer ?
#
loop_
_entity_poly.entity_id
_entity_poly.type
_entity_poly.pdbx_seq_one_letter_code
_entity_poly.pdbx_strand_id
1 'polypeptide(L)'
;KHHTYLTYISSYERMLKERNAILKQEVVDNDLLEVTTETMVRLSGPIISFRRQYIQDINNILNKIIHALTRRHMHIELIYKPFVDYDSNFKTNALNAFKRALDGDLKKKATSIGVHREDFSMSLNNEDIAIFGSQGENRLAAIALKIAPYFLIEDKEKRPIIVLDDVLSELDIQHQQRLIEFANKLEQVFITTTKTKVENVKNYTLVRKGNN
;
A
#
# COMPACT_ATOMS: atom_id res chain seq x y z
N LYS A 1 12.63 9.72 -8.76
CA LYS A 1 11.70 9.87 -7.59
C LYS A 1 11.84 8.71 -6.59
N HIS A 2 11.86 7.44 -7.03
CA HIS A 2 11.91 6.27 -6.12
C HIS A 2 13.20 6.18 -5.29
N HIS A 3 14.36 6.53 -5.86
CA HIS A 3 15.64 6.44 -5.13
C HIS A 3 15.67 7.37 -3.90
N THR A 4 15.19 8.58 -4.04
CA THR A 4 15.13 9.56 -2.93
C THR A 4 14.21 9.09 -1.79
N TYR A 5 13.05 8.50 -2.11
CA TYR A 5 12.15 7.92 -1.12
C TYR A 5 12.83 6.79 -0.34
N LEU A 6 13.52 5.86 -1.02
CA LEU A 6 14.24 4.77 -0.38
C LEU A 6 15.34 5.28 0.57
N THR A 7 16.04 6.35 0.20
CA THR A 7 17.04 6.99 1.07
C THR A 7 16.41 7.52 2.35
N TYR A 8 15.26 8.20 2.27
CA TYR A 8 14.55 8.69 3.46
C TYR A 8 14.06 7.54 4.35
N ILE A 9 13.45 6.50 3.78
CA ILE A 9 12.98 5.32 4.52
C ILE A 9 14.13 4.62 5.24
N SER A 10 15.23 4.32 4.54
CA SER A 10 16.39 3.65 5.14
C SER A 10 17.02 4.48 6.27
N SER A 11 17.08 5.80 6.09
CA SER A 11 17.57 6.70 7.14
C SER A 11 16.62 6.75 8.35
N TYR A 12 15.32 6.78 8.10
CA TYR A 12 14.31 6.73 9.15
C TYR A 12 14.35 5.41 9.93
N GLU A 13 14.45 4.27 9.25
CA GLU A 13 14.54 2.96 9.88
C GLU A 13 15.78 2.82 10.76
N ARG A 14 16.91 3.41 10.35
CA ARG A 14 18.11 3.46 11.17
C ARG A 14 17.87 4.24 12.47
N MET A 15 17.28 5.44 12.35
CA MET A 15 16.94 6.27 13.53
C MET A 15 15.91 5.60 14.43
N LEU A 16 14.94 4.89 13.86
CA LEU A 16 13.97 4.10 14.62
C LEU A 16 14.63 2.98 15.45
N LYS A 17 15.59 2.27 14.86
CA LYS A 17 16.37 1.24 15.55
C LYS A 17 17.18 1.85 16.71
N GLU A 18 17.81 3.00 16.44
CA GLU A 18 18.61 3.73 17.44
C GLU A 18 17.72 4.22 18.60
N ARG A 19 16.60 4.88 18.31
CA ARG A 19 15.63 5.32 19.31
C ARG A 19 15.12 4.13 20.15
N ASN A 20 14.79 3.00 19.50
CA ASN A 20 14.35 1.81 20.22
C ASN A 20 15.46 1.18 21.08
N ALA A 21 16.73 1.33 20.72
CA ALA A 21 17.86 0.89 21.54
C ALA A 21 18.00 1.77 22.80
N ILE A 22 17.84 3.10 22.66
CA ILE A 22 17.86 4.04 23.79
C ILE A 22 16.71 3.72 24.76
N LEU A 23 15.48 3.49 24.25
CA LEU A 23 14.32 3.16 25.09
C LEU A 23 14.47 1.84 25.88
N LYS A 24 15.40 0.96 25.48
CA LYS A 24 15.68 -0.32 26.17
C LYS A 24 16.72 -0.22 27.26
N GLN A 25 17.44 0.89 27.37
CA GLN A 25 18.45 1.10 28.37
C GLN A 25 17.83 1.12 29.80
N GLU A 26 18.59 0.74 30.78
CA GLU A 26 18.16 0.83 32.20
C GLU A 26 18.03 2.30 32.65
N VAL A 27 18.98 3.13 32.23
CA VAL A 27 18.94 4.59 32.38
C VAL A 27 18.87 5.19 30.97
N VAL A 28 17.73 5.80 30.66
CA VAL A 28 17.48 6.38 29.34
C VAL A 28 18.22 7.71 29.24
N ASP A 29 19.05 7.84 28.17
CA ASP A 29 19.66 9.11 27.82
C ASP A 29 18.61 9.98 27.10
N ASN A 30 18.07 10.95 27.85
CA ASN A 30 16.99 11.82 27.36
C ASN A 30 17.46 12.76 26.25
N ASP A 31 18.69 13.25 26.31
CA ASP A 31 19.22 14.17 25.28
C ASP A 31 19.39 13.45 23.95
N LEU A 32 19.94 12.25 24.00
CA LEU A 32 20.09 11.41 22.80
C LEU A 32 18.73 10.97 22.24
N LEU A 33 17.76 10.68 23.13
CA LEU A 33 16.39 10.34 22.72
C LEU A 33 15.70 11.50 22.01
N GLU A 34 15.89 12.73 22.50
CA GLU A 34 15.34 13.94 21.89
C GLU A 34 15.94 14.19 20.51
N VAL A 35 17.27 14.20 20.38
CA VAL A 35 17.99 14.39 19.12
C VAL A 35 17.58 13.35 18.07
N THR A 36 17.48 12.08 18.49
CA THR A 36 17.04 10.98 17.61
C THR A 36 15.60 11.19 17.15
N THR A 37 14.71 11.60 18.07
CA THR A 37 13.30 11.89 17.77
C THR A 37 13.17 13.07 16.79
N GLU A 38 13.90 14.17 16.99
CA GLU A 38 13.91 15.32 16.06
C GLU A 38 14.37 14.89 14.67
N THR A 39 15.40 14.06 14.60
CA THR A 39 15.89 13.54 13.31
C THR A 39 14.81 12.68 12.62
N MET A 40 14.11 11.81 13.36
CA MET A 40 12.98 11.05 12.84
C MET A 40 11.87 11.95 12.32
N VAL A 41 11.49 13.00 13.04
CA VAL A 41 10.48 13.99 12.61
C VAL A 41 10.90 14.67 11.31
N ARG A 42 12.15 15.10 11.22
CA ARG A 42 12.68 15.73 10.00
C ARG A 42 12.61 14.79 8.78
N LEU A 43 12.91 13.49 8.95
CA LEU A 43 12.83 12.49 7.89
C LEU A 43 11.39 12.12 7.52
N SER A 44 10.45 12.25 8.46
CA SER A 44 9.04 11.88 8.27
C SER A 44 8.33 12.77 7.25
N GLY A 45 8.60 14.08 7.23
CA GLY A 45 7.93 15.01 6.32
C GLY A 45 8.04 14.61 4.85
N PRO A 46 9.26 14.44 4.30
CA PRO A 46 9.43 13.95 2.92
C PRO A 46 8.76 12.59 2.68
N ILE A 47 8.81 11.65 3.63
CA ILE A 47 8.17 10.32 3.49
C ILE A 47 6.65 10.48 3.34
N ILE A 48 6.01 11.28 4.20
CA ILE A 48 4.57 11.55 4.15
C ILE A 48 4.19 12.21 2.82
N SER A 49 4.98 13.19 2.38
CA SER A 49 4.75 13.87 1.10
C SER A 49 4.78 12.89 -0.09
N PHE A 50 5.76 11.99 -0.13
CA PHE A 50 5.85 10.96 -1.17
C PHE A 50 4.65 9.99 -1.12
N ARG A 51 4.22 9.56 0.07
CA ARG A 51 3.08 8.66 0.26
C ARG A 51 1.78 9.31 -0.18
N ARG A 52 1.55 10.57 0.20
CA ARG A 52 0.38 11.34 -0.24
C ARG A 52 0.31 11.44 -1.76
N GLN A 53 1.42 11.82 -2.40
CA GLN A 53 1.47 11.91 -3.86
C GLN A 53 1.21 10.55 -4.51
N TYR A 54 1.82 9.48 -4.01
CA TYR A 54 1.61 8.14 -4.54
C TYR A 54 0.16 7.69 -4.43
N ILE A 55 -0.51 7.95 -3.30
CA ILE A 55 -1.93 7.62 -3.11
C ILE A 55 -2.82 8.45 -4.05
N GLN A 56 -2.52 9.74 -4.26
CA GLN A 56 -3.22 10.55 -5.25
C GLN A 56 -3.05 10.00 -6.66
N ASP A 57 -1.84 9.61 -7.04
CA ASP A 57 -1.56 9.01 -8.34
C ASP A 57 -2.33 7.69 -8.52
N ILE A 58 -2.38 6.84 -7.50
CA ILE A 58 -3.20 5.62 -7.49
C ILE A 58 -4.68 5.94 -7.63
N ASN A 59 -5.23 6.90 -6.88
CA ASN A 59 -6.64 7.28 -6.92
C ASN A 59 -7.08 7.73 -8.32
N ASN A 60 -6.22 8.46 -9.04
CA ASN A 60 -6.48 8.89 -10.42
C ASN A 60 -6.66 7.71 -11.40
N ILE A 61 -6.11 6.54 -11.08
CA ILE A 61 -6.13 5.34 -11.92
C ILE A 61 -7.19 4.36 -11.43
N LEU A 62 -7.35 4.22 -10.13
CA LEU A 62 -8.15 3.20 -9.46
C LEU A 62 -9.59 3.14 -9.98
N ASN A 63 -10.24 4.30 -10.09
CA ASN A 63 -11.62 4.39 -10.58
C ASN A 63 -11.77 3.96 -12.05
N LYS A 64 -10.75 4.17 -12.88
CA LYS A 64 -10.74 3.70 -14.28
C LYS A 64 -10.68 2.17 -14.35
N ILE A 65 -9.86 1.55 -13.48
CA ILE A 65 -9.76 0.09 -13.40
C ILE A 65 -11.09 -0.49 -12.90
N ILE A 66 -11.64 0.04 -11.81
CA ILE A 66 -12.92 -0.41 -11.25
C ILE A 66 -14.05 -0.30 -12.30
N HIS A 67 -14.12 0.81 -12.99
CA HIS A 67 -15.12 0.97 -14.06
C HIS A 67 -14.94 -0.10 -15.17
N ALA A 68 -13.72 -0.41 -15.56
CA ALA A 68 -13.43 -1.46 -16.53
C ALA A 68 -13.86 -2.84 -16.05
N LEU A 69 -13.66 -3.14 -14.75
CA LEU A 69 -13.99 -4.44 -14.15
C LEU A 69 -15.48 -4.61 -13.84
N THR A 70 -16.20 -3.52 -13.51
CA THR A 70 -17.59 -3.61 -13.06
C THR A 70 -18.60 -3.07 -14.07
N ARG A 71 -18.19 -2.15 -14.97
CA ARG A 71 -19.05 -1.30 -15.80
C ARG A 71 -20.09 -0.51 -14.99
N ARG A 72 -19.87 -0.36 -13.68
CA ARG A 72 -20.71 0.44 -12.78
C ARG A 72 -19.98 1.73 -12.42
N HIS A 73 -20.72 2.77 -12.13
CA HIS A 73 -20.19 3.98 -11.51
C HIS A 73 -20.04 3.74 -10.01
N MET A 74 -18.87 3.25 -9.63
CA MET A 74 -18.45 3.06 -8.25
C MET A 74 -17.27 3.99 -8.01
N HIS A 75 -17.35 4.79 -6.96
CA HIS A 75 -16.24 5.65 -6.56
C HIS A 75 -15.43 4.98 -5.47
N ILE A 76 -14.20 4.61 -5.79
CA ILE A 76 -13.25 4.04 -4.82
C ILE A 76 -12.14 5.04 -4.59
N GLU A 77 -11.81 5.25 -3.33
CA GLU A 77 -10.76 6.16 -2.90
C GLU A 77 -9.89 5.52 -1.81
N LEU A 78 -8.57 5.61 -1.97
CA LEU A 78 -7.61 5.37 -0.89
C LEU A 78 -7.46 6.64 -0.07
N ILE A 79 -7.60 6.50 1.25
CA ILE A 79 -7.46 7.58 2.21
C ILE A 79 -6.22 7.29 3.06
N TYR A 80 -5.19 8.10 2.87
CA TYR A 80 -3.95 7.99 3.66
C TYR A 80 -4.19 8.49 5.08
N LYS A 81 -3.70 7.73 6.06
CA LYS A 81 -3.79 8.03 7.49
C LYS A 81 -2.40 8.31 8.06
N PRO A 82 -1.86 9.51 7.92
CA PRO A 82 -0.58 9.87 8.51
C PRO A 82 -0.69 9.94 10.03
N PHE A 83 0.41 9.72 10.74
CA PHE A 83 0.44 9.86 12.19
C PHE A 83 0.26 11.31 12.67
N VAL A 84 0.57 12.27 11.80
CA VAL A 84 0.33 13.73 11.94
C VAL A 84 0.16 14.31 10.55
N ASP A 85 -0.75 15.28 10.39
CA ASP A 85 -0.93 15.98 9.13
C ASP A 85 0.31 16.74 8.70
N TYR A 86 0.66 16.62 7.42
CA TYR A 86 1.81 17.30 6.83
C TYR A 86 1.38 18.68 6.30
N ASP A 87 1.40 19.64 7.21
CA ASP A 87 1.08 21.06 6.99
C ASP A 87 2.23 21.96 7.48
N SER A 88 1.99 23.27 7.53
CA SER A 88 2.97 24.26 8.04
C SER A 88 3.39 24.02 9.49
N ASN A 89 2.56 23.35 10.29
CA ASN A 89 2.79 23.07 11.71
C ASN A 89 3.30 21.64 11.96
N PHE A 90 3.55 20.88 10.89
CA PHE A 90 3.93 19.46 10.95
C PHE A 90 5.02 19.18 11.99
N LYS A 91 6.14 19.93 11.95
CA LYS A 91 7.28 19.70 12.87
C LYS A 91 6.83 19.79 14.33
N THR A 92 6.11 20.85 14.67
CA THR A 92 5.61 21.08 16.04
C THR A 92 4.61 20.00 16.45
N ASN A 93 3.66 19.68 15.57
CA ASN A 93 2.64 18.67 15.84
C ASN A 93 3.24 17.28 15.99
N ALA A 94 4.23 16.92 15.17
CA ALA A 94 4.94 15.65 15.24
C ALA A 94 5.76 15.52 16.54
N LEU A 95 6.53 16.54 16.91
CA LEU A 95 7.28 16.55 18.19
C LEU A 95 6.32 16.42 19.38
N ASN A 96 5.22 17.14 19.39
CA ASN A 96 4.19 17.03 20.42
C ASN A 96 3.55 15.63 20.46
N ALA A 97 3.34 15.00 19.32
CA ALA A 97 2.82 13.63 19.27
C ALA A 97 3.82 12.63 19.89
N PHE A 98 5.11 12.73 19.54
CA PHE A 98 6.15 11.91 20.17
C PHE A 98 6.27 12.15 21.68
N LYS A 99 6.16 13.41 22.13
CA LYS A 99 6.17 13.76 23.56
C LYS A 99 5.01 13.12 24.30
N ARG A 100 3.79 13.15 23.73
CA ARG A 100 2.62 12.47 24.33
C ARG A 100 2.74 10.95 24.38
N ALA A 101 3.44 10.36 23.40
CA ALA A 101 3.64 8.92 23.34
C ALA A 101 4.78 8.41 24.24
N LEU A 102 5.63 9.31 24.78
CA LEU A 102 6.88 8.97 25.43
C LEU A 102 6.71 8.00 26.61
N ASP A 103 5.78 8.26 27.53
CA ASP A 103 5.54 7.39 28.69
C ASP A 103 5.14 5.97 28.27
N GLY A 104 4.35 5.86 27.20
CA GLY A 104 3.97 4.59 26.60
C GLY A 104 5.15 3.88 25.94
N ASP A 105 5.99 4.63 25.24
CA ASP A 105 7.19 4.12 24.57
C ASP A 105 8.21 3.60 25.57
N LEU A 106 8.43 4.32 26.69
CA LEU A 106 9.32 3.90 27.79
C LEU A 106 8.84 2.59 28.41
N LYS A 107 7.53 2.47 28.69
CA LYS A 107 6.94 1.23 29.25
C LYS A 107 7.07 0.05 28.29
N LYS A 108 6.83 0.27 27.00
CA LYS A 108 6.88 -0.76 25.95
C LYS A 108 8.29 -1.01 25.42
N LYS A 109 9.26 -0.17 25.78
CA LYS A 109 10.63 -0.16 25.24
C LYS A 109 10.66 -0.14 23.69
N ALA A 110 9.71 0.58 23.08
CA ALA A 110 9.54 0.63 21.65
C ALA A 110 8.77 1.89 21.23
N THR A 111 9.13 2.44 20.08
CA THR A 111 8.46 3.58 19.44
C THR A 111 7.09 3.17 18.92
N SER A 112 6.04 3.79 19.44
CA SER A 112 4.65 3.44 19.12
C SER A 112 4.00 4.28 18.02
N ILE A 113 4.59 5.41 17.64
CA ILE A 113 4.07 6.33 16.62
C ILE A 113 5.13 6.70 15.57
N GLY A 114 4.71 7.23 14.45
CA GLY A 114 5.57 7.68 13.35
C GLY A 114 5.25 7.00 12.03
N VAL A 115 5.98 7.34 10.96
CA VAL A 115 5.69 6.85 9.59
C VAL A 115 5.74 5.32 9.41
N HIS A 116 6.34 4.59 10.34
CA HIS A 116 6.34 3.12 10.36
C HIS A 116 5.04 2.50 10.92
N ARG A 117 4.13 3.33 11.44
CA ARG A 117 2.81 2.94 11.99
C ARG A 117 1.64 3.51 11.19
N GLU A 118 1.95 4.25 10.13
CA GLU A 118 0.91 4.80 9.29
C GLU A 118 0.22 3.74 8.45
N ASP A 119 -1.00 4.02 8.08
CA ASP A 119 -1.88 3.12 7.34
C ASP A 119 -2.67 3.89 6.28
N PHE A 120 -3.46 3.19 5.53
CA PHE A 120 -4.48 3.75 4.65
C PHE A 120 -5.77 2.93 4.80
N SER A 121 -6.90 3.57 4.54
CA SER A 121 -8.18 2.89 4.36
C SER A 121 -8.65 3.06 2.93
N MET A 122 -9.62 2.27 2.56
CA MET A 122 -10.28 2.37 1.26
C MET A 122 -11.76 2.64 1.49
N SER A 123 -12.29 3.67 0.82
CA SER A 123 -13.71 3.95 0.80
C SER A 123 -14.34 3.52 -0.53
N LEU A 124 -15.59 3.11 -0.47
CA LEU A 124 -16.48 2.88 -1.60
C LEU A 124 -17.69 3.80 -1.42
N ASN A 125 -17.87 4.74 -2.35
CA ASN A 125 -18.94 5.75 -2.28
C ASN A 125 -19.02 6.49 -0.94
N ASN A 126 -17.84 6.85 -0.39
CA ASN A 126 -17.61 7.53 0.90
C ASN A 126 -17.87 6.67 2.16
N GLU A 127 -18.09 5.36 2.03
CA GLU A 127 -18.19 4.43 3.15
C GLU A 127 -16.96 3.51 3.20
N ASP A 128 -16.55 3.09 4.39
CA ASP A 128 -15.40 2.20 4.54
C ASP A 128 -15.73 0.83 3.92
N ILE A 129 -14.98 0.47 2.87
CA ILE A 129 -15.25 -0.76 2.10
C ILE A 129 -15.03 -2.03 2.94
N ALA A 130 -14.16 -1.98 3.96
CA ALA A 130 -13.92 -3.12 4.84
C ALA A 130 -15.12 -3.43 5.73
N ILE A 131 -15.94 -2.42 6.03
CA ILE A 131 -17.12 -2.54 6.91
C ILE A 131 -18.38 -2.75 6.08
N PHE A 132 -18.58 -1.97 5.03
CA PHE A 132 -19.85 -1.88 4.28
C PHE A 132 -19.78 -2.54 2.90
N GLY A 133 -18.58 -2.84 2.39
CA GLY A 133 -18.44 -3.49 1.08
C GLY A 133 -18.84 -4.96 1.10
N SER A 134 -19.54 -5.41 0.06
CA SER A 134 -19.75 -6.83 -0.19
C SER A 134 -18.42 -7.56 -0.45
N GLN A 135 -18.41 -8.88 -0.29
CA GLN A 135 -17.20 -9.68 -0.59
C GLN A 135 -16.72 -9.47 -2.02
N GLY A 136 -17.63 -9.39 -3.00
CA GLY A 136 -17.29 -9.14 -4.39
C GLY A 136 -16.66 -7.77 -4.62
N GLU A 137 -17.19 -6.72 -3.99
CA GLU A 137 -16.65 -5.36 -4.07
C GLU A 137 -15.26 -5.28 -3.43
N ASN A 138 -15.07 -5.87 -2.26
CA ASN A 138 -13.77 -5.95 -1.60
C ASN A 138 -12.71 -6.64 -2.49
N ARG A 139 -13.09 -7.74 -3.15
CA ARG A 139 -12.18 -8.48 -4.06
C ARG A 139 -11.82 -7.68 -5.29
N LEU A 140 -12.81 -7.06 -5.94
CA LEU A 140 -12.55 -6.21 -7.12
C LEU A 140 -11.70 -5.00 -6.77
N ALA A 141 -11.94 -4.37 -5.62
CA ALA A 141 -11.14 -3.27 -5.12
C ALA A 141 -9.68 -3.70 -4.84
N ALA A 142 -9.49 -4.86 -4.22
CA ALA A 142 -8.16 -5.42 -3.98
C ALA A 142 -7.39 -5.75 -5.28
N ILE A 143 -8.07 -6.31 -6.28
CA ILE A 143 -7.50 -6.57 -7.61
C ILE A 143 -7.11 -5.25 -8.28
N ALA A 144 -8.01 -4.26 -8.28
CA ALA A 144 -7.77 -2.96 -8.87
C ALA A 144 -6.59 -2.25 -8.21
N LEU A 145 -6.50 -2.29 -6.87
CA LEU A 145 -5.40 -1.71 -6.11
C LEU A 145 -4.06 -2.37 -6.45
N LYS A 146 -4.02 -3.69 -6.59
CA LYS A 146 -2.79 -4.42 -6.96
C LYS A 146 -2.34 -4.11 -8.39
N ILE A 147 -3.26 -3.86 -9.31
CA ILE A 147 -2.95 -3.54 -10.71
C ILE A 147 -2.61 -2.05 -10.88
N ALA A 148 -3.17 -1.14 -10.08
CA ALA A 148 -3.02 0.30 -10.28
C ALA A 148 -1.56 0.78 -10.38
N PRO A 149 -0.58 0.30 -9.57
CA PRO A 149 0.84 0.70 -9.68
C PRO A 149 1.47 0.44 -11.06
N TYR A 150 0.99 -0.56 -11.78
CA TYR A 150 1.44 -0.87 -13.15
C TYR A 150 1.29 0.33 -14.09
N PHE A 151 0.21 1.10 -13.95
CA PHE A 151 -0.07 2.25 -14.80
C PHE A 151 0.72 3.50 -14.43
N LEU A 152 1.36 3.53 -13.23
CA LEU A 152 2.27 4.61 -12.84
C LEU A 152 3.63 4.51 -13.54
N ILE A 153 3.92 3.37 -14.19
CA ILE A 153 5.13 3.18 -14.97
C ILE A 153 4.86 3.64 -16.40
N GLU A 154 5.37 4.83 -16.75
CA GLU A 154 5.15 5.45 -18.06
C GLU A 154 5.79 4.64 -19.20
N ASP A 155 7.02 4.19 -18.97
CA ASP A 155 7.78 3.37 -19.92
C ASP A 155 7.22 1.94 -19.96
N LYS A 156 6.54 1.61 -21.04
CA LYS A 156 5.88 0.30 -21.21
C LYS A 156 6.86 -0.88 -21.15
N GLU A 157 8.09 -0.69 -21.63
CA GLU A 157 9.11 -1.75 -21.63
C GLU A 157 9.61 -2.08 -20.21
N LYS A 158 9.42 -1.16 -19.27
CA LYS A 158 9.76 -1.34 -17.85
C LYS A 158 8.59 -1.80 -16.98
N ARG A 159 7.42 -2.00 -17.57
CA ARG A 159 6.26 -2.50 -16.84
C ARG A 159 6.49 -3.94 -16.42
N PRO A 160 6.15 -4.28 -15.16
CA PRO A 160 6.32 -5.64 -14.66
C PRO A 160 5.33 -6.60 -15.32
N ILE A 161 5.68 -7.87 -15.35
CA ILE A 161 4.73 -8.95 -15.63
C ILE A 161 3.71 -9.01 -14.48
N ILE A 162 2.44 -9.06 -14.81
CA ILE A 162 1.37 -9.22 -13.82
C ILE A 162 1.07 -10.72 -13.67
N VAL A 163 1.08 -11.21 -12.44
CA VAL A 163 0.65 -12.57 -12.10
C VAL A 163 -0.58 -12.48 -11.20
N LEU A 164 -1.69 -13.02 -11.67
CA LEU A 164 -2.96 -13.08 -10.93
C LEU A 164 -3.20 -14.54 -10.53
N ASP A 165 -2.95 -14.84 -9.25
CA ASP A 165 -3.04 -16.19 -8.72
C ASP A 165 -4.45 -16.50 -8.21
N ASP A 166 -5.11 -17.47 -8.86
CA ASP A 166 -6.46 -17.99 -8.58
C ASP A 166 -7.57 -16.93 -8.42
N VAL A 167 -7.39 -15.75 -9.00
CA VAL A 167 -8.36 -14.64 -8.84
C VAL A 167 -9.72 -14.93 -9.48
N LEU A 168 -9.78 -15.84 -10.47
CA LEU A 168 -11.03 -16.17 -11.17
C LEU A 168 -11.98 -17.00 -10.33
N SER A 169 -11.49 -17.81 -9.39
CA SER A 169 -12.33 -18.64 -8.52
C SER A 169 -13.22 -17.80 -7.58
N GLU A 170 -12.77 -16.60 -7.29
CA GLU A 170 -13.41 -15.70 -6.35
C GLU A 170 -14.39 -14.70 -6.97
N LEU A 171 -14.52 -14.71 -8.31
CA LEU A 171 -15.36 -13.79 -9.07
C LEU A 171 -16.52 -14.55 -9.73
N ASP A 172 -17.67 -13.89 -9.89
CA ASP A 172 -18.74 -14.39 -10.74
C ASP A 172 -18.33 -14.34 -12.22
N ILE A 173 -19.09 -15.04 -13.08
CA ILE A 173 -18.77 -15.20 -14.50
C ILE A 173 -18.63 -13.87 -15.23
N GLN A 174 -19.47 -12.88 -14.91
CA GLN A 174 -19.40 -11.58 -15.57
C GLN A 174 -18.13 -10.82 -15.20
N HIS A 175 -17.75 -10.82 -13.92
CA HIS A 175 -16.51 -10.16 -13.47
C HIS A 175 -15.26 -10.91 -13.95
N GLN A 176 -15.31 -12.26 -14.06
CA GLN A 176 -14.23 -13.04 -14.68
C GLN A 176 -13.99 -12.61 -16.13
N GLN A 177 -15.04 -12.53 -16.93
CA GLN A 177 -14.93 -12.12 -18.34
C GLN A 177 -14.33 -10.70 -18.46
N ARG A 178 -14.82 -9.76 -17.65
CA ARG A 178 -14.31 -8.39 -17.65
C ARG A 178 -12.86 -8.28 -17.21
N LEU A 179 -12.45 -9.08 -16.23
CA LEU A 179 -11.05 -9.15 -15.80
C LEU A 179 -10.16 -9.66 -16.93
N ILE A 180 -10.60 -10.69 -17.66
CA ILE A 180 -9.88 -11.22 -18.83
C ILE A 180 -9.82 -10.18 -19.94
N GLU A 181 -10.94 -9.52 -20.29
CA GLU A 181 -10.98 -8.43 -21.27
C GLU A 181 -10.04 -7.28 -20.88
N PHE A 182 -9.96 -6.96 -19.59
CA PHE A 182 -9.06 -5.95 -19.07
C PHE A 182 -7.60 -6.41 -19.14
N ALA A 183 -7.30 -7.64 -18.74
CA ALA A 183 -5.95 -8.22 -18.76
C ALA A 183 -5.38 -8.28 -20.18
N ASN A 184 -6.21 -8.55 -21.19
CA ASN A 184 -5.81 -8.57 -22.61
C ASN A 184 -5.35 -7.20 -23.16
N LYS A 185 -5.59 -6.11 -22.42
CA LYS A 185 -5.11 -4.76 -22.77
C LYS A 185 -3.76 -4.42 -22.16
N LEU A 186 -3.24 -5.28 -21.31
CA LEU A 186 -1.95 -5.13 -20.64
C LEU A 186 -0.85 -5.85 -21.44
N GLU A 187 0.41 -5.47 -21.26
CA GLU A 187 1.53 -6.01 -22.03
C GLU A 187 1.75 -7.50 -21.78
N GLN A 188 1.80 -7.94 -20.50
CA GLN A 188 1.98 -9.35 -20.17
C GLN A 188 1.32 -9.70 -18.83
N VAL A 189 0.36 -10.64 -18.89
CA VAL A 189 -0.37 -11.12 -17.70
C VAL A 189 -0.42 -12.64 -17.71
N PHE A 190 -0.16 -13.24 -16.57
CA PHE A 190 -0.41 -14.65 -16.30
C PHE A 190 -1.54 -14.76 -15.28
N ILE A 191 -2.51 -15.63 -15.58
CA ILE A 191 -3.62 -15.93 -14.66
C ILE A 191 -3.57 -17.42 -14.36
N THR A 192 -3.41 -17.78 -13.08
CA THR A 192 -3.57 -19.17 -12.66
C THR A 192 -5.04 -19.45 -12.32
N THR A 193 -5.50 -20.65 -12.63
CA THR A 193 -6.88 -21.06 -12.35
C THR A 193 -7.00 -22.58 -12.31
N THR A 194 -7.95 -23.09 -11.54
CA THR A 194 -8.32 -24.50 -11.54
C THR A 194 -9.25 -24.89 -12.70
N LYS A 195 -9.76 -23.92 -13.47
CA LYS A 195 -10.60 -24.16 -14.64
C LYS A 195 -9.76 -24.78 -15.76
N THR A 196 -10.31 -25.81 -16.40
CA THR A 196 -9.64 -26.54 -17.50
C THR A 196 -9.46 -25.69 -18.76
N LYS A 197 -10.31 -24.71 -18.99
CA LYS A 197 -10.23 -23.80 -20.14
C LYS A 197 -10.81 -22.45 -19.82
N VAL A 198 -10.10 -21.40 -20.22
CA VAL A 198 -10.53 -20.00 -20.18
C VAL A 198 -10.57 -19.48 -21.62
N GLU A 199 -11.66 -18.82 -22.00
CA GLU A 199 -11.83 -18.26 -23.34
C GLU A 199 -11.02 -16.96 -23.51
N ASN A 200 -10.70 -16.64 -24.78
CA ASN A 200 -10.00 -15.41 -25.19
C ASN A 200 -8.59 -15.22 -24.61
N VAL A 201 -7.95 -16.29 -24.18
CA VAL A 201 -6.56 -16.30 -23.69
C VAL A 201 -5.84 -17.54 -24.19
N LYS A 202 -4.49 -17.48 -24.19
CA LYS A 202 -3.68 -18.66 -24.45
C LYS A 202 -3.63 -19.53 -23.21
N ASN A 203 -4.14 -20.75 -23.31
CA ASN A 203 -4.20 -21.69 -22.20
C ASN A 203 -2.94 -22.56 -22.16
N TYR A 204 -2.39 -22.75 -20.94
CA TYR A 204 -1.32 -23.68 -20.64
C TYR A 204 -1.75 -24.56 -19.47
N THR A 205 -1.54 -25.87 -19.60
CA THR A 205 -1.82 -26.83 -18.54
C THR A 205 -0.51 -27.22 -17.86
N LEU A 206 -0.43 -27.00 -16.54
CA LEU A 206 0.67 -27.48 -15.72
C LEU A 206 0.39 -28.93 -15.33
N VAL A 207 1.23 -29.86 -15.83
CA VAL A 207 1.16 -31.27 -15.46
C VAL A 207 2.27 -31.56 -14.46
N ARG A 208 1.90 -32.08 -13.27
CA ARG A 208 2.88 -32.53 -12.28
C ARG A 208 3.59 -33.77 -12.85
N LYS A 209 4.90 -33.69 -13.09
CA LYS A 209 5.69 -34.87 -13.41
C LYS A 209 5.66 -35.79 -12.20
N GLY A 210 5.03 -36.95 -12.31
CA GLY A 210 5.08 -37.94 -11.26
C GLY A 210 6.52 -38.37 -11.01
N ASN A 211 6.94 -38.44 -9.76
CA ASN A 211 8.15 -39.14 -9.40
C ASN A 211 7.91 -40.60 -9.69
N ASN A 212 8.57 -41.14 -10.73
CA ASN A 212 8.77 -42.58 -10.88
C ASN A 212 9.80 -43.04 -9.86
#